data_f24b0f2077507e20e81df3e47af04bce
#
_entry.id   f24b0f2077507e20e81df3e47af04bce
#
_cell.length_a   1.000
_cell.length_b   1.000
_cell.length_c   1.000
_cell.angle_alpha   90.00
_cell.angle_beta   90.00
_cell.angle_gamma   90.00
#
_symmetry.space_group_name_H-M   'P 1'
#
loop_
_entity.id
_entity.type
_entity.pdbx_description
1 polymer ?
#
loop_
_entity_poly.entity_id
_entity_poly.type
_entity_poly.pdbx_seq_one_letter_code
_entity_poly.pdbx_strand_id
1 'polypeptide(L)'
;MILKRKIYKKLLEWKKECQGKKALLIEGARRIGKSTICEEFGKSEYKSFLLIDFAKKDKEVEGYFEKYLNDLDTFFMLLQTHFGTKLTERNSLIIFDEVQMFPQARAAIKYLVADGRYEIGRASCRERV
;
A
#
# COMPACT_ATOMS: atom_id res chain seq x y z
N MET A 1 0.98 -14.62 18.14
CA MET A 1 -0.45 -14.75 17.85
C MET A 1 -0.69 -15.57 16.60
N ILE A 2 -1.58 -16.53 16.71
CA ILE A 2 -1.85 -17.46 15.60
C ILE A 2 -2.42 -16.72 14.37
N LEU A 3 -3.36 -15.83 14.59
CA LEU A 3 -3.98 -15.07 13.50
C LEU A 3 -2.95 -14.22 12.76
N LYS A 4 -2.08 -13.55 13.49
CA LYS A 4 -1.04 -12.73 12.89
C LYS A 4 -0.09 -13.56 12.04
N ARG A 5 0.28 -14.74 12.51
CA ARG A 5 1.15 -15.65 11.76
C ARG A 5 0.50 -16.12 10.46
N LYS A 6 -0.79 -16.44 10.51
CA LYS A 6 -1.51 -16.87 9.32
C LYS A 6 -1.58 -15.77 8.27
N ILE A 7 -1.87 -14.55 8.71
CA ILE A 7 -1.93 -13.40 7.81
C ILE A 7 -0.57 -13.14 7.19
N TYR A 8 0.48 -13.15 8.00
CA TYR A 8 1.85 -12.90 7.52
C TYR A 8 2.25 -13.94 6.47
N LYS A 9 1.92 -15.20 6.72
CA LYS A 9 2.21 -16.27 5.78
C LYS A 9 1.53 -16.04 4.43
N LYS A 10 0.28 -15.59 4.46
CA LYS A 10 -0.44 -15.27 3.22
C LYS A 10 0.21 -14.11 2.48
N LEU A 11 0.73 -13.13 3.19
CA LEU A 11 1.44 -12.02 2.56
C LEU A 11 2.71 -12.48 1.86
N LEU A 12 3.45 -13.38 2.48
CA LEU A 12 4.64 -13.96 1.87
C LEU A 12 4.29 -14.76 0.62
N GLU A 13 3.22 -15.52 0.66
CA GLU A 13 2.76 -16.29 -0.50
C GLU A 13 2.38 -15.35 -1.64
N TRP A 14 1.66 -14.28 -1.34
CA TRP A 14 1.31 -13.27 -2.34
C TRP A 14 2.55 -12.68 -3.00
N LYS A 15 3.53 -12.31 -2.20
CA LYS A 15 4.78 -11.71 -2.73
C LYS A 15 5.47 -12.66 -3.70
N LYS A 16 5.55 -13.92 -3.33
CA LYS A 16 6.23 -14.94 -4.14
C LYS A 16 5.48 -15.25 -5.41
N GLU A 17 4.16 -15.39 -5.33
CA GLU A 17 3.33 -15.82 -6.47
C GLU A 17 3.01 -14.71 -7.44
N CYS A 18 2.71 -13.52 -6.95
CA CYS A 18 2.21 -12.45 -7.80
C CYS A 18 3.31 -11.57 -8.39
N GLN A 19 4.42 -11.44 -7.69
CA GLN A 19 5.56 -10.63 -8.14
C GLN A 19 5.14 -9.24 -8.66
N GLY A 20 4.25 -8.60 -7.93
CA GLY A 20 3.80 -7.25 -8.27
C GLY A 20 2.74 -7.16 -9.35
N LYS A 21 2.30 -8.27 -9.90
CA LYS A 21 1.29 -8.25 -10.97
C LYS A 21 -0.12 -7.99 -10.48
N LYS A 22 -0.36 -8.19 -9.20
CA LYS A 22 -1.68 -7.94 -8.59
C LYS A 22 -1.50 -7.20 -7.29
N ALA A 23 -2.42 -6.31 -6.99
CA ALA A 23 -2.40 -5.63 -5.70
C ALA A 23 -2.74 -6.60 -4.58
N LEU A 24 -2.02 -6.49 -3.49
CA LEU A 24 -2.32 -7.26 -2.30
C LEU A 24 -3.52 -6.63 -1.60
N LEU A 25 -4.51 -7.44 -1.27
CA LEU A 25 -5.67 -6.96 -0.53
C LEU A 25 -5.64 -7.50 0.88
N ILE A 26 -5.64 -6.61 1.86
CA ILE A 26 -5.70 -6.95 3.27
C ILE A 26 -6.98 -6.38 3.83
N GLU A 27 -7.91 -7.23 4.22
CA GLU A 27 -9.16 -6.80 4.83
C GLU A 27 -9.27 -7.37 6.24
N GLY A 28 -9.93 -6.62 7.10
CA GLY A 28 -10.15 -7.09 8.45
C GLY A 28 -10.60 -5.99 9.37
N ALA A 29 -10.99 -6.38 10.57
CA ALA A 29 -11.38 -5.44 11.60
C ALA A 29 -10.16 -4.67 12.10
N ARG A 30 -10.38 -3.45 12.56
CA ARG A 30 -9.30 -2.60 13.06
C ARG A 30 -8.50 -3.25 14.18
N ARG A 31 -9.15 -4.07 14.99
CA ARG A 31 -8.55 -4.63 16.19
C ARG A 31 -7.58 -5.77 15.95
N ILE A 32 -7.47 -6.26 14.73
CA ILE A 32 -6.54 -7.36 14.46
C ILE A 32 -5.12 -6.91 14.15
N GLY A 33 -4.83 -5.62 14.29
CA GLY A 33 -3.49 -5.10 14.07
C GLY A 33 -3.06 -5.10 12.62
N LYS A 34 -3.98 -4.89 11.72
CA LYS A 34 -3.75 -4.91 10.28
C LYS A 34 -2.59 -4.01 9.85
N SER A 35 -2.58 -2.76 10.32
CA SER A 35 -1.53 -1.80 9.95
C SER A 35 -0.16 -2.26 10.46
N THR A 36 -0.12 -2.80 11.68
CA THR A 36 1.12 -3.30 12.26
C THR A 36 1.69 -4.46 11.44
N ILE A 37 0.82 -5.39 11.03
CA ILE A 37 1.24 -6.52 10.21
C ILE A 37 1.79 -6.05 8.88
N CYS A 38 1.12 -5.08 8.24
CA CYS A 38 1.58 -4.51 6.97
C CYS A 38 2.94 -3.85 7.11
N GLU A 39 3.15 -3.09 8.19
CA GLU A 39 4.42 -2.45 8.42
C GLU A 39 5.54 -3.46 8.66
N GLU A 40 5.29 -4.50 9.44
CA GLU A 40 6.27 -5.55 9.66
C GLU A 40 6.64 -6.25 8.37
N PHE A 41 5.64 -6.54 7.55
CA PHE A 41 5.85 -7.17 6.26
C PHE A 41 6.72 -6.29 5.36
N GLY A 42 6.40 -5.00 5.28
CA GLY A 42 7.19 -4.05 4.50
C GLY A 42 8.62 -3.93 4.97
N LYS A 43 8.83 -3.85 6.29
CA LYS A 43 10.17 -3.75 6.85
C LYS A 43 11.01 -5.00 6.65
N SER A 44 10.38 -6.16 6.74
CA SER A 44 11.10 -7.43 6.70
C SER A 44 11.37 -7.91 5.28
N GLU A 45 10.45 -7.67 4.36
CA GLU A 45 10.50 -8.29 3.04
C GLU A 45 10.93 -7.35 1.92
N TYR A 46 11.01 -6.05 2.20
CA TYR A 46 11.36 -5.04 1.19
C TYR A 46 12.46 -4.13 1.70
N LYS A 47 13.17 -3.53 0.76
CA LYS A 47 14.23 -2.58 1.11
C LYS A 47 13.65 -1.31 1.73
N SER A 48 12.47 -0.90 1.27
CA SER A 48 11.75 0.22 1.86
C SER A 48 10.27 0.05 1.62
N PHE A 49 9.47 0.79 2.40
CA PHE A 49 8.02 0.76 2.21
C PHE A 49 7.42 2.10 2.59
N LEU A 50 6.24 2.37 2.04
CA LEU A 50 5.42 3.50 2.40
C LEU A 50 4.05 3.00 2.84
N LEU A 51 3.52 3.60 3.89
CA LEU A 51 2.14 3.36 4.27
C LEU A 51 1.40 4.68 4.19
N ILE A 52 0.40 4.74 3.32
CA ILE A 52 -0.44 5.92 3.16
C ILE A 52 -1.77 5.64 3.85
N ASP A 53 -2.03 6.36 4.93
CA ASP A 53 -3.27 6.18 5.68
C ASP A 53 -4.29 7.23 5.24
N PHE A 54 -5.24 6.81 4.43
CA PHE A 54 -6.25 7.73 3.87
C PHE A 54 -7.27 8.20 4.89
N ALA A 55 -7.33 7.57 6.05
CA ALA A 55 -8.19 8.05 7.13
C ALA A 55 -7.68 9.38 7.70
N LYS A 56 -6.41 9.69 7.54
CA LYS A 56 -5.85 10.95 8.01
C LYS A 56 -6.22 12.13 7.14
N LYS A 57 -6.72 11.87 5.94
CA LYS A 57 -7.18 12.92 5.00
C LYS A 57 -6.11 13.97 4.71
N ASP A 58 -4.90 13.52 4.44
CA ASP A 58 -3.78 14.38 4.09
C ASP A 58 -4.02 15.01 2.71
N LYS A 59 -4.29 16.29 2.70
CA LYS A 59 -4.67 17.00 1.47
C LYS A 59 -3.57 17.06 0.44
N GLU A 60 -2.32 17.08 0.87
CA GLU A 60 -1.20 17.08 -0.08
C GLU A 60 -1.14 15.76 -0.83
N VAL A 61 -1.25 14.65 -0.09
CA VAL A 61 -1.24 13.32 -0.71
C VAL A 61 -2.43 13.15 -1.64
N GLU A 62 -3.62 13.56 -1.20
CA GLU A 62 -4.81 13.49 -2.05
C GLU A 62 -4.60 14.29 -3.33
N GLY A 63 -3.98 15.46 -3.22
CA GLY A 63 -3.67 16.29 -4.38
C GLY A 63 -2.75 15.61 -5.37
N TYR A 64 -1.80 14.81 -4.92
CA TYR A 64 -0.92 14.07 -5.82
C TYR A 64 -1.73 13.07 -6.66
N PHE A 65 -2.69 12.38 -6.05
CA PHE A 65 -3.55 11.46 -6.80
C PHE A 65 -4.46 12.19 -7.79
N GLU A 66 -4.85 13.41 -7.47
CA GLU A 66 -5.72 14.18 -8.35
C GLU A 66 -4.97 14.77 -9.54
N LYS A 67 -3.71 15.14 -9.37
CA LYS A 67 -2.98 15.93 -10.37
C LYS A 67 -1.93 15.16 -11.16
N TYR A 68 -1.36 14.11 -10.59
CA TYR A 68 -0.14 13.53 -11.15
C TYR A 68 -0.25 12.07 -11.57
N LEU A 69 -1.44 11.48 -11.62
CA LEU A 69 -1.55 10.08 -12.05
C LEU A 69 -1.19 9.85 -13.51
N ASN A 70 -1.16 10.91 -14.31
CA ASN A 70 -0.69 10.81 -15.69
C ASN A 70 0.81 11.10 -15.84
N ASP A 71 1.49 11.36 -14.74
CA ASP A 71 2.94 11.56 -14.69
C ASP A 71 3.49 10.86 -13.45
N LEU A 72 3.63 9.55 -13.56
CA LEU A 72 3.99 8.74 -12.39
C LEU A 72 5.39 9.02 -11.87
N ASP A 73 6.31 9.49 -12.73
CA ASP A 73 7.63 9.89 -12.25
C ASP A 73 7.51 11.00 -11.20
N THR A 74 6.74 12.03 -11.53
CA THR A 74 6.50 13.12 -10.59
C THR A 74 5.70 12.67 -9.37
N PHE A 75 4.68 11.83 -9.61
CA PHE A 75 3.83 11.32 -8.54
C PHE A 75 4.67 10.60 -7.47
N PHE A 76 5.50 9.68 -7.89
CA PHE A 76 6.33 8.91 -6.94
C PHE A 76 7.41 9.78 -6.30
N MET A 77 7.97 10.73 -7.04
CA MET A 77 8.94 11.66 -6.46
C MET A 77 8.34 12.47 -5.33
N LEU A 78 7.12 12.97 -5.53
CA LEU A 78 6.43 13.75 -4.50
C LEU A 78 6.08 12.90 -3.29
N LEU A 79 5.64 11.66 -3.50
CA LEU A 79 5.38 10.76 -2.38
C LEU A 79 6.63 10.49 -1.56
N GLN A 80 7.74 10.22 -2.22
CA GLN A 80 9.00 9.96 -1.53
C GLN A 80 9.44 11.17 -0.71
N THR A 81 9.32 12.36 -1.28
CA THR A 81 9.69 13.60 -0.59
C THR A 81 8.77 13.86 0.60
N HIS A 82 7.47 13.68 0.41
CA HIS A 82 6.49 13.95 1.46
C HIS A 82 6.70 13.03 2.66
N PHE A 83 6.95 11.75 2.42
CA PHE A 83 7.12 10.77 3.50
C PHE A 83 8.57 10.60 3.94
N GLY A 84 9.51 11.25 3.27
CA GLY A 84 10.92 11.14 3.63
C GLY A 84 11.49 9.73 3.45
N THR A 85 10.95 8.98 2.50
CA THR A 85 11.34 7.59 2.27
C THR A 85 11.70 7.39 0.81
N LYS A 86 12.89 6.84 0.56
CA LYS A 86 13.31 6.53 -0.80
C LYS A 86 12.79 5.17 -1.20
N LEU A 87 12.11 5.11 -2.35
CA LEU A 87 11.59 3.85 -2.89
C LEU A 87 12.57 3.26 -3.89
N THR A 88 12.71 1.94 -3.87
CA THR A 88 13.62 1.21 -4.75
C THR A 88 12.78 0.37 -5.71
N GLU A 89 13.00 0.53 -7.01
CA GLU A 89 12.25 -0.22 -8.00
C GLU A 89 12.37 -1.73 -7.74
N ARG A 90 11.23 -2.40 -7.80
CA ARG A 90 11.07 -3.84 -7.61
C ARG A 90 11.45 -4.35 -6.22
N ASN A 91 11.74 -3.45 -5.29
CA ASN A 91 12.07 -3.85 -3.92
C ASN A 91 11.47 -2.90 -2.90
N SER A 92 10.36 -2.29 -3.23
CA SER A 92 9.62 -1.45 -2.30
C SER A 92 8.13 -1.76 -2.38
N LEU A 93 7.46 -1.58 -1.25
CA LEU A 93 6.04 -1.82 -1.11
C LEU A 93 5.35 -0.51 -0.74
N ILE A 94 4.27 -0.19 -1.43
CA ILE A 94 3.42 0.94 -1.07
C ILE A 94 2.09 0.38 -0.58
N ILE A 95 1.75 0.68 0.65
CA ILE A 95 0.52 0.19 1.28
C ILE A 95 -0.50 1.32 1.34
N PHE A 96 -1.67 1.10 0.76
CA PHE A 96 -2.79 2.03 0.83
C PHE A 96 -3.72 1.56 1.95
N ASP A 97 -3.59 2.20 3.11
CA ASP A 97 -4.40 1.85 4.27
C ASP A 97 -5.68 2.68 4.31
N GLU A 98 -6.79 2.03 4.68
CA GLU A 98 -8.11 2.67 4.72
C GLU A 98 -8.46 3.30 3.37
N VAL A 99 -8.17 2.58 2.30
CA VAL A 99 -8.29 3.11 0.93
C VAL A 99 -9.72 3.46 0.54
N GLN A 100 -10.71 2.87 1.22
CA GLN A 100 -12.10 3.19 0.96
C GLN A 100 -12.45 4.63 1.33
N MET A 101 -11.62 5.28 2.16
CA MET A 101 -11.82 6.68 2.54
C MET A 101 -11.46 7.64 1.42
N PHE A 102 -10.77 7.17 0.38
CA PHE A 102 -10.39 8.02 -0.75
C PHE A 102 -10.52 7.23 -2.05
N PRO A 103 -11.72 7.24 -2.67
CA PRO A 103 -12.00 6.41 -3.85
C PRO A 103 -11.05 6.65 -5.03
N GLN A 104 -10.50 7.84 -5.17
CA GLN A 104 -9.55 8.13 -6.25
C GLN A 104 -8.27 7.30 -6.13
N ALA A 105 -7.80 7.08 -4.90
CA ALA A 105 -6.65 6.21 -4.69
C ALA A 105 -6.98 4.77 -5.02
N ARG A 106 -8.18 4.32 -4.63
CA ARG A 106 -8.62 2.97 -4.94
C ARG A 106 -8.64 2.75 -6.46
N ALA A 107 -9.17 3.72 -7.20
CA ALA A 107 -9.20 3.64 -8.65
C ALA A 107 -7.80 3.66 -9.27
N ALA A 108 -6.86 4.33 -8.63
CA ALA A 108 -5.50 4.46 -9.13
C ALA A 108 -4.67 3.18 -9.01
N ILE A 109 -5.05 2.27 -8.12
CA ILE A 109 -4.25 1.08 -7.83
C ILE A 109 -3.93 0.29 -9.09
N LYS A 110 -4.89 0.10 -9.98
CA LYS A 110 -4.67 -0.68 -11.19
C LYS A 110 -3.61 -0.05 -12.10
N TYR A 111 -3.54 1.27 -12.14
CA TYR A 111 -2.52 1.95 -12.94
C TYR A 111 -1.14 1.81 -12.32
N LEU A 112 -1.06 1.86 -10.99
CA LEU A 112 0.21 1.73 -10.29
C LEU A 112 0.73 0.31 -10.38
N VAL A 113 -0.15 -0.68 -10.30
CA VAL A 113 0.23 -2.09 -10.49
C VAL A 113 0.72 -2.31 -11.91
N ALA A 114 0.02 -1.75 -12.91
CA ALA A 114 0.42 -1.88 -14.30
C ALA A 114 1.78 -1.23 -14.59
N ASP A 115 2.08 -0.11 -13.92
CA ASP A 115 3.38 0.54 -14.02
C ASP A 115 4.51 -0.39 -13.55
N GLY A 116 4.29 -1.12 -12.47
CA GLY A 116 5.18 -2.18 -12.03
C GLY A 116 6.45 -1.77 -11.31
N ARG A 117 6.67 -0.48 -11.08
CA ARG A 117 7.87 -0.01 -10.39
C ARG A 117 7.96 -0.52 -8.96
N TYR A 118 6.84 -0.49 -8.27
CA TYR A 118 6.76 -0.86 -6.86
C TYR A 118 5.60 -1.82 -6.66
N GLU A 119 5.70 -2.66 -5.64
CA GLU A 119 4.60 -3.54 -5.30
C GLU A 119 3.57 -2.77 -4.49
N ILE A 120 2.31 -3.04 -4.73
CA ILE A 120 1.20 -2.28 -4.16
C ILE A 120 0.38 -3.18 -3.26
N GLY A 121 0.14 -2.72 -2.05
CA GLY A 121 -0.78 -3.36 -1.13
C GLY A 121 -1.91 -2.38 -0.81
N ARG A 122 -3.11 -2.90 -0.63
CA ARG A 122 -4.22 -2.09 -0.16
C ARG A 122 -4.84 -2.75 1.06
N ALA A 123 -5.16 -1.93 2.02
CA ALA A 123 -5.77 -2.40 3.26
C ALA A 123 -7.02 -1.59 3.54
N SER A 124 -8.03 -2.24 4.06
CA SER A 124 -9.25 -1.55 4.45
C SER A 124 -9.86 -2.22 5.67
N CYS A 125 -10.55 -1.41 6.46
CA CYS A 125 -11.31 -1.92 7.58
C CYS A 125 -12.71 -2.19 7.08
N ARG A 126 -13.13 -3.46 7.15
CA ARG A 126 -14.46 -3.84 6.73
C ARG A 126 -15.24 -4.28 7.95
N GLU A 127 -16.28 -3.56 8.27
CA GLU A 127 -17.14 -3.96 9.35
C GLU A 127 -18.17 -4.95 8.84
N ARG A 128 -18.25 -6.05 9.53
CA ARG A 128 -19.24 -7.08 9.19
C ARG A 128 -20.56 -6.68 9.83
N VAL A 129 -21.55 -6.71 9.04
CA VAL A 129 -22.89 -6.39 9.49
C VAL A 129 -23.63 -7.67 9.78
#